data_f13d22fe38d12e40c7908422605ecdba
#
_entry.id   f13d22fe38d12e40c7908422605ecdba
#
_cell.length_a   1.000
_cell.length_b   1.000
_cell.length_c   1.000
_cell.angle_alpha   90.00
_cell.angle_beta   90.00
_cell.angle_gamma   90.00
#
_symmetry.space_group_name_H-M   'P 1'
#
loop_
_entity.id
_entity.type
_entity.pdbx_description
1 polymer ?
#
loop_
_entity_poly.entity_id
_entity_poly.type
_entity_poly.pdbx_seq_one_letter_code
_entity_poly.pdbx_strand_id
1 'polypeptide(L)'
;MFPKFLLVLAVYAVTLGVVGDLVNNTVDEPYMDEIFHIPQAQRYCDGNFTQWDNKITTLPGLYLFSVGLLDPAYKMSTGLGYNSNDGDTFLNFCSVKMLRSVNLLMSIINIVLLYTITSHLHGLKVGIDI
;
A
#
# COMPACT_ATOMS: atom_id res chain seq x y z
N MET A 1 5.31 21.36 -18.38
CA MET A 1 4.11 20.99 -17.63
C MET A 1 4.32 19.71 -16.81
N PHE A 2 4.74 18.63 -17.41
CA PHE A 2 5.18 17.41 -16.74
C PHE A 2 6.19 17.61 -15.57
N PRO A 3 7.22 18.47 -15.68
CA PRO A 3 8.22 18.55 -14.62
C PRO A 3 7.71 19.11 -13.28
N LYS A 4 6.73 20.03 -13.29
CA LYS A 4 6.13 20.54 -12.04
C LYS A 4 5.32 19.47 -11.32
N PHE A 5 4.51 18.69 -12.06
CA PHE A 5 3.76 17.58 -11.48
C PHE A 5 4.70 16.50 -10.90
N LEU A 6 5.76 16.16 -11.61
CA LEU A 6 6.76 15.20 -11.11
C LEU A 6 7.43 15.68 -9.82
N LEU A 7 7.73 17.00 -9.72
CA LEU A 7 8.28 17.57 -8.50
C LEU A 7 7.28 17.45 -7.33
N VAL A 8 6.02 17.82 -7.55
CA VAL A 8 4.97 17.71 -6.53
C VAL A 8 4.79 16.24 -6.11
N LEU A 9 4.73 15.32 -7.07
CA LEU A 9 4.62 13.90 -6.81
C LEU A 9 5.82 13.37 -6.00
N ALA A 10 7.04 13.79 -6.34
CA ALA A 10 8.25 13.41 -5.62
C ALA A 10 8.23 13.91 -4.18
N VAL A 11 7.91 15.20 -3.96
CA VAL A 11 7.78 15.77 -2.61
C VAL A 11 6.72 15.03 -1.81
N TYR A 12 5.56 14.75 -2.42
CA TYR A 12 4.49 14.01 -1.77
C TYR A 12 4.92 12.59 -1.39
N ALA A 13 5.56 11.86 -2.30
CA ALA A 13 6.03 10.49 -2.04
C ALA A 13 7.09 10.45 -0.93
N VAL A 14 8.03 11.41 -0.92
CA VAL A 14 9.04 11.54 0.15
C VAL A 14 8.36 11.83 1.49
N THR A 15 7.40 12.77 1.52
CA THR A 15 6.67 13.10 2.74
C THR A 15 5.91 11.89 3.28
N LEU A 16 5.20 11.16 2.41
CA LEU A 16 4.51 9.93 2.79
C LEU A 16 5.48 8.87 3.33
N GLY A 17 6.62 8.71 2.69
CA GLY A 17 7.65 7.76 3.13
C GLY A 17 8.16 8.12 4.54
N VAL A 18 8.50 9.37 4.79
CA VAL A 18 8.98 9.86 6.09
C VAL A 18 7.90 9.68 7.17
N VAL A 19 6.65 10.08 6.88
CA VAL A 19 5.53 9.92 7.83
C VAL A 19 5.25 8.45 8.08
N GLY A 20 5.24 7.62 7.04
CA GLY A 20 5.02 6.18 7.16
C GLY A 20 6.09 5.49 8.00
N ASP A 21 7.36 5.86 7.82
CA ASP A 21 8.47 5.35 8.64
C ASP A 21 8.36 5.80 10.09
N LEU A 22 8.02 7.06 10.34
CA LEU A 22 7.75 7.59 11.68
C LEU A 22 6.63 6.84 12.39
N VAL A 23 5.52 6.59 11.71
CA VAL A 23 4.38 5.83 12.25
C VAL A 23 4.80 4.39 12.55
N ASN A 24 5.49 3.73 11.63
CA ASN A 24 5.95 2.36 11.81
C ASN A 24 6.97 2.17 12.96
N ASN A 25 7.72 3.23 13.29
CA ASN A 25 8.69 3.19 14.38
C ASN A 25 8.09 3.62 15.73
N THR A 26 6.96 4.34 15.71
CA THR A 26 6.28 4.81 16.94
C THR A 26 5.12 3.90 17.32
N VAL A 27 4.44 3.32 16.34
CA VAL A 27 3.26 2.45 16.50
C VAL A 27 3.51 1.17 15.71
N ASP A 28 4.25 0.24 16.28
CA ASP A 28 4.62 -1.02 15.65
C ASP A 28 3.48 -2.05 15.63
N GLU A 29 2.56 -1.97 16.61
CA GLU A 29 1.36 -2.80 16.68
C GLU A 29 0.16 -2.18 15.92
N PRO A 30 -0.80 -3.01 15.45
CA PRO A 30 -2.02 -2.51 14.84
C PRO A 30 -2.81 -1.58 15.78
N TYR A 31 -3.24 -0.43 15.27
CA TYR A 31 -3.95 0.60 16.02
C TYR A 31 -5.32 0.93 15.42
N MET A 32 -6.29 1.25 16.27
CA MET A 32 -7.69 1.53 15.88
C MET A 32 -8.28 0.40 15.01
N ASP A 33 -8.75 0.72 13.82
CA ASP A 33 -9.37 -0.25 12.90
C ASP A 33 -8.37 -1.27 12.34
N GLU A 34 -7.07 -0.98 12.39
CA GLU A 34 -6.04 -1.94 11.96
C GLU A 34 -6.08 -3.23 12.78
N ILE A 35 -6.54 -3.21 14.03
CA ILE A 35 -6.69 -4.40 14.89
C ILE A 35 -7.61 -5.48 14.27
N PHE A 36 -8.51 -5.09 13.37
CA PHE A 36 -9.38 -6.00 12.62
C PHE A 36 -8.87 -6.23 11.20
N HIS A 37 -8.45 -5.16 10.52
CA HIS A 37 -8.06 -5.19 9.12
C HIS A 37 -6.73 -5.91 8.87
N ILE A 38 -5.73 -5.72 9.72
CA ILE A 38 -4.42 -6.37 9.56
C ILE A 38 -4.52 -7.90 9.71
N PRO A 39 -5.13 -8.47 10.78
CA PRO A 39 -5.30 -9.91 10.89
C PRO A 39 -6.13 -10.51 9.75
N GLN A 40 -7.12 -9.77 9.23
CA GLN A 40 -7.89 -10.24 8.08
C GLN A 40 -7.06 -10.29 6.80
N ALA A 41 -6.22 -9.28 6.54
CA ALA A 41 -5.28 -9.29 5.42
C ALA A 41 -4.27 -10.43 5.55
N GLN A 42 -3.73 -10.66 6.74
CA GLN A 42 -2.79 -11.74 7.02
C GLN A 42 -3.40 -13.13 6.82
N ARG A 43 -4.69 -13.34 7.16
CA ARG A 43 -5.40 -14.58 6.81
C ARG A 43 -5.43 -14.82 5.30
N TYR A 44 -5.61 -13.77 4.51
CA TYR A 44 -5.59 -13.87 3.05
C TYR A 44 -4.18 -14.14 2.52
N CYS A 45 -3.14 -13.58 3.14
CA CYS A 45 -1.75 -13.93 2.85
C CYS A 45 -1.44 -15.41 3.17
N ASP A 46 -2.08 -15.99 4.18
CA ASP A 46 -2.00 -17.41 4.52
C ASP A 46 -2.85 -18.31 3.60
N GLY A 47 -3.50 -17.74 2.59
CA GLY A 47 -4.36 -18.46 1.65
C GLY A 47 -5.76 -18.77 2.19
N ASN A 48 -6.12 -18.31 3.38
CA ASN A 48 -7.42 -18.55 3.99
C ASN A 48 -8.43 -17.45 3.59
N PHE A 49 -9.06 -17.63 2.45
CA PHE A 49 -10.07 -16.71 1.89
C PHE A 49 -11.49 -16.96 2.39
N THR A 50 -11.70 -18.03 3.15
CA THR A 50 -13.04 -18.45 3.58
C THR A 50 -13.46 -17.89 4.94
N GLN A 51 -12.48 -17.47 5.76
CA GLN A 51 -12.75 -16.91 7.08
C GLN A 51 -12.81 -15.37 7.01
N TRP A 52 -13.92 -14.83 7.49
CA TRP A 52 -14.20 -13.42 7.55
C TRP A 52 -14.49 -12.96 8.98
N ASP A 53 -13.94 -11.84 9.38
CA ASP A 53 -14.27 -11.24 10.68
C ASP A 53 -15.57 -10.42 10.55
N ASN A 54 -16.60 -10.82 11.29
CA ASN A 54 -17.94 -10.18 11.26
C ASN A 54 -17.94 -8.71 11.73
N LYS A 55 -16.86 -8.24 12.34
CA LYS A 55 -16.70 -6.84 12.74
C LYS A 55 -16.28 -5.95 11.57
N ILE A 56 -15.82 -6.53 10.48
CA ILE A 56 -15.41 -5.82 9.28
C ILE A 56 -16.62 -5.62 8.38
N THR A 57 -16.97 -4.36 8.15
CA THR A 57 -18.11 -3.96 7.31
C THR A 57 -17.70 -3.59 5.88
N THR A 58 -16.40 -3.48 5.59
CA THR A 58 -15.86 -3.14 4.27
C THR A 58 -15.73 -4.38 3.39
N LEU A 59 -15.82 -4.18 2.07
CA LEU A 59 -15.64 -5.26 1.10
C LEU A 59 -14.18 -5.78 1.08
N PRO A 60 -13.94 -7.04 0.68
CA PRO A 60 -12.62 -7.67 0.72
C PRO A 60 -11.62 -7.14 -0.32
N GLY A 61 -12.02 -6.17 -1.17
CA GLY A 61 -11.23 -5.69 -2.30
C GLY A 61 -9.83 -5.21 -1.92
N LEU A 62 -9.69 -4.47 -0.79
CA LEU A 62 -8.39 -4.00 -0.33
C LEU A 62 -7.45 -5.14 0.06
N TYR A 63 -7.96 -6.18 0.72
CA TYR A 63 -7.14 -7.34 1.13
C TYR A 63 -6.70 -8.16 -0.07
N LEU A 64 -7.61 -8.41 -1.03
CA LEU A 64 -7.30 -9.10 -2.28
C LEU A 64 -6.26 -8.33 -3.10
N PHE A 65 -6.40 -7.00 -3.16
CA PHE A 65 -5.41 -6.13 -3.81
C PHE A 65 -4.06 -6.20 -3.10
N SER A 66 -4.04 -6.17 -1.77
CA SER A 66 -2.81 -6.25 -0.98
C SER A 66 -2.09 -7.57 -1.23
N VAL A 67 -2.79 -8.70 -1.19
CA VAL A 67 -2.20 -10.02 -1.50
C VAL A 67 -1.71 -10.08 -2.94
N GLY A 68 -2.53 -9.61 -3.90
CA GLY A 68 -2.17 -9.59 -5.32
C GLY A 68 -0.96 -8.73 -5.64
N LEU A 69 -0.64 -7.72 -4.81
CA LEU A 69 0.55 -6.89 -4.94
C LEU A 69 1.76 -7.48 -4.20
N LEU A 70 1.54 -7.98 -2.98
CA LEU A 70 2.62 -8.46 -2.12
C LEU A 70 3.14 -9.83 -2.52
N ASP A 71 2.31 -10.74 -3.04
CA ASP A 71 2.75 -12.09 -3.45
C ASP A 71 3.79 -12.04 -4.59
N PRO A 72 3.59 -11.33 -5.71
CA PRO A 72 4.62 -11.19 -6.71
C PRO A 72 5.85 -10.42 -6.21
N ALA A 73 5.68 -9.42 -5.34
CA ALA A 73 6.81 -8.70 -4.75
C ALA A 73 7.66 -9.63 -3.87
N TYR A 74 7.04 -10.48 -3.07
CA TYR A 74 7.72 -11.51 -2.29
C TYR A 74 8.48 -12.50 -3.19
N LYS A 75 7.83 -13.02 -4.24
CA LYS A 75 8.46 -13.95 -5.20
C LYS A 75 9.65 -13.32 -5.91
N MET A 76 9.57 -12.04 -6.25
CA MET A 76 10.69 -11.30 -6.82
C MET A 76 11.83 -11.15 -5.82
N SER A 77 11.56 -10.80 -4.58
CA SER A 77 12.59 -10.61 -3.55
C SER A 77 13.30 -11.92 -3.22
N THR A 78 12.58 -13.04 -3.14
CA THR A 78 13.17 -14.37 -2.94
C THR A 78 13.97 -14.84 -4.16
N GLY A 79 13.45 -14.59 -5.37
CA GLY A 79 14.17 -14.91 -6.63
C GLY A 79 15.46 -14.11 -6.82
N LEU A 80 15.57 -12.91 -6.22
CA LEU A 80 16.80 -12.11 -6.20
C LEU A 80 17.71 -12.42 -5.00
N GLY A 81 17.37 -13.44 -4.18
CA GLY A 81 18.15 -13.87 -3.02
C GLY A 81 18.09 -12.94 -1.81
N TYR A 82 17.16 -11.96 -1.80
CA TYR A 82 17.04 -11.00 -0.70
C TYR A 82 16.40 -11.60 0.56
N ASN A 83 15.49 -12.57 0.41
CA ASN A 83 14.80 -13.27 1.50
C ASN A 83 15.12 -14.78 1.43
N SER A 84 16.39 -15.16 1.58
CA SER A 84 16.81 -16.56 1.47
C SER A 84 17.02 -17.27 2.83
N ASN A 85 16.48 -16.74 3.92
CA ASN A 85 16.53 -17.41 5.21
C ASN A 85 15.51 -18.57 5.24
N ASP A 86 15.95 -19.76 5.62
CA ASP A 86 15.11 -20.94 5.85
C ASP A 86 14.09 -20.67 6.98
N GLY A 87 12.90 -20.16 6.63
CA GLY A 87 11.84 -19.81 7.56
C GLY A 87 11.03 -18.57 7.16
N ASP A 88 11.49 -17.79 6.17
CA ASP A 88 10.73 -16.67 5.66
C ASP A 88 9.56 -17.15 4.79
N THR A 89 8.37 -17.12 5.35
CA THR A 89 7.11 -17.41 4.64
C THR A 89 6.51 -16.13 4.08
N PHE A 90 5.64 -16.25 3.06
CA PHE A 90 4.88 -15.11 2.55
C PHE A 90 4.05 -14.42 3.65
N LEU A 91 3.57 -15.18 4.65
CA LEU A 91 2.88 -14.63 5.80
C LEU A 91 3.76 -13.66 6.61
N ASN A 92 5.04 -13.98 6.82
CA ASN A 92 5.98 -13.08 7.50
C ASN A 92 6.23 -11.80 6.70
N PHE A 93 6.25 -11.90 5.36
CA PHE A 93 6.33 -10.75 4.47
C PHE A 93 5.09 -9.85 4.57
N CYS A 94 3.89 -10.39 4.82
CA CYS A 94 2.65 -9.66 5.07
C CYS A 94 2.59 -9.01 6.46
N SER A 95 3.68 -8.42 6.90
CA SER A 95 3.78 -7.70 8.17
C SER A 95 2.91 -6.42 8.19
N VAL A 96 2.64 -5.89 9.38
CA VAL A 96 1.93 -4.60 9.57
C VAL A 96 2.55 -3.50 8.71
N LYS A 97 3.90 -3.40 8.71
CA LYS A 97 4.65 -2.40 7.94
C LYS A 97 4.42 -2.53 6.43
N MET A 98 4.43 -3.77 5.91
CA MET A 98 4.20 -4.01 4.48
C MET A 98 2.75 -3.70 4.08
N LEU A 99 1.77 -4.06 4.90
CA LEU A 99 0.37 -3.74 4.63
C LEU A 99 0.09 -2.23 4.70
N ARG A 100 0.71 -1.50 5.62
CA ARG A 100 0.68 -0.03 5.64
C ARG A 100 1.31 0.56 4.37
N SER A 101 2.42 -0.01 3.90
CA SER A 101 3.08 0.44 2.66
C SER A 101 2.20 0.30 1.42
N VAL A 102 1.32 -0.70 1.38
CA VAL A 102 0.30 -0.83 0.31
C VAL A 102 -0.64 0.38 0.31
N ASN A 103 -1.09 0.84 1.48
CA ASN A 103 -1.95 2.03 1.59
C ASN A 103 -1.22 3.31 1.14
N LEU A 104 0.06 3.45 1.48
CA LEU A 104 0.87 4.58 0.98
C LEU A 104 1.00 4.54 -0.54
N LEU A 105 1.23 3.38 -1.13
CA LEU A 105 1.28 3.21 -2.58
C LEU A 105 -0.07 3.57 -3.23
N MET A 106 -1.19 3.13 -2.67
CA MET A 106 -2.53 3.50 -3.15
C MET A 106 -2.76 5.00 -3.11
N SER A 107 -2.24 5.70 -2.09
CA SER A 107 -2.31 7.16 -2.00
C SER A 107 -1.54 7.85 -3.14
N ILE A 108 -0.37 7.34 -3.51
CA ILE A 108 0.41 7.84 -4.65
C ILE A 108 -0.34 7.59 -5.96
N ILE A 109 -0.91 6.40 -6.14
CA ILE A 109 -1.72 6.06 -7.32
C ILE A 109 -2.91 7.01 -7.44
N ASN A 110 -3.59 7.32 -6.34
CA ASN A 110 -4.72 8.25 -6.32
C ASN A 110 -4.35 9.65 -6.82
N ILE A 111 -3.20 10.20 -6.42
CA ILE A 111 -2.74 11.51 -6.93
C ILE A 111 -2.47 11.47 -8.43
N VAL A 112 -1.87 10.39 -8.93
CA VAL A 112 -1.62 10.23 -10.37
C VAL A 112 -2.94 10.15 -11.14
N LEU A 113 -3.91 9.40 -10.63
CA LEU A 113 -5.24 9.29 -11.23
C LEU A 113 -5.98 10.62 -11.23
N LEU A 114 -5.99 11.34 -10.10
CA LEU A 114 -6.59 12.67 -10.01
C LEU A 114 -5.98 13.65 -11.02
N TYR A 115 -4.65 13.69 -11.11
CA TYR A 115 -3.97 14.50 -12.11
C TYR A 115 -4.37 14.14 -13.53
N THR A 116 -4.44 12.84 -13.84
CA THR A 116 -4.79 12.35 -15.17
C THR A 116 -6.24 12.74 -15.52
N ILE A 117 -7.18 12.52 -14.60
CA ILE A 117 -8.61 12.86 -14.78
C ILE A 117 -8.75 14.38 -14.97
N THR A 118 -8.14 15.18 -14.11
CA THR A 118 -8.22 16.64 -14.19
C THR A 118 -7.63 17.15 -15.50
N SER A 119 -6.50 16.59 -15.92
CA SER A 119 -5.87 16.95 -17.22
C SER A 119 -6.75 16.61 -18.40
N HIS A 120 -7.49 15.49 -18.36
CA HIS A 120 -8.42 15.13 -19.41
C HIS A 120 -9.67 16.01 -19.43
N LEU A 121 -10.25 16.33 -18.26
CA LEU A 121 -11.50 17.08 -18.17
C LEU A 121 -11.32 18.58 -18.45
N HIS A 122 -10.21 19.16 -18.01
CA HIS A 122 -10.00 20.62 -18.07
C HIS A 122 -8.93 21.05 -19.08
N GLY A 123 -8.36 20.10 -19.81
CA GLY A 123 -7.21 20.35 -20.68
C GLY A 123 -5.92 20.61 -19.89
N LEU A 124 -4.81 20.50 -20.58
CA LEU A 124 -3.47 20.61 -19.98
C LEU A 124 -3.12 21.96 -19.32
N LYS A 125 -3.98 22.98 -19.42
CA LYS A 125 -3.72 24.33 -18.89
C LYS A 125 -4.14 24.52 -17.43
N VAL A 126 -5.09 23.76 -16.91
CA VAL A 126 -5.69 23.98 -15.57
C VAL A 126 -5.00 23.19 -14.45
N GLY A 127 -4.22 22.18 -14.77
CA GLY A 127 -3.61 21.31 -13.75
C GLY A 127 -2.46 21.91 -12.94
N ILE A 128 -2.10 23.19 -13.11
CA ILE A 128 -0.89 23.77 -12.49
C ILE A 128 -1.05 25.22 -12.01
N ASP A 129 -2.19 25.86 -12.23
CA ASP A 129 -2.46 27.23 -11.76
C ASP A 129 -3.23 27.28 -10.42
N ILE A 130 -3.14 26.20 -9.61
CA ILE A 130 -3.60 26.18 -8.20
C ILE A 130 -2.38 26.18 -7.29
#